data_5de74c0b60d9c3e2d7f0452e0dd067b3
#
_entry.id   5de74c0b60d9c3e2d7f0452e0dd067b3
#
_cell.length_a   1.000
_cell.length_b   1.000
_cell.length_c   1.000
_cell.angle_alpha   90.00
_cell.angle_beta   90.00
_cell.angle_gamma   90.00
#
_symmetry.space_group_name_H-M   'P 1'
#
loop_
_entity.id
_entity.type
_entity.pdbx_description
1 polymer ?
#
loop_
_entity_poly.entity_id
_entity_poly.type
_entity_poly.pdbx_seq_one_letter_code
_entity_poly.pdbx_strand_id
1 'polypeptide(L)'
;MRWQGRRESDNVEDRRSQSGGPSMGGGGFRLPRGKGGLVLLVIVVVASYYGVDLTGMLTGQPVSAPSSQQAAVNPKEDEAARFSSVIFASTEDTWGQLFQKMGRQYQQPKLVLYRNQFNTGCGMGQSIMGPFYCPADSKVYIDLSFYDEMKNKLGAGGDLSLIHI
;
A
#
# COMPACT_ATOMS: atom_id res chain seq x y z
N MET A 1 -21.96 14.71 3.02
CA MET A 1 -22.53 13.42 3.48
C MET A 1 -22.32 13.27 4.97
N ARG A 2 -23.29 12.74 5.75
CA ARG A 2 -23.13 12.53 7.21
C ARG A 2 -22.58 11.14 7.46
N TRP A 3 -21.28 11.00 7.60
CA TRP A 3 -20.59 9.73 7.79
C TRP A 3 -19.95 9.61 9.18
N GLN A 4 -19.66 10.75 9.81
CA GLN A 4 -19.01 10.80 11.14
C GLN A 4 -19.87 10.11 12.19
N GLY A 5 -19.23 9.29 13.04
CA GLY A 5 -19.90 8.53 14.09
C GLY A 5 -20.61 7.25 13.60
N ARG A 6 -20.47 6.87 12.32
CA ARG A 6 -20.92 5.57 11.82
C ARG A 6 -19.87 4.49 12.03
N ARG A 7 -20.27 3.23 11.90
CA ARG A 7 -19.38 2.06 11.96
C ARG A 7 -18.29 2.15 10.89
N GLU A 8 -17.08 1.91 11.29
CA GLU A 8 -15.94 1.68 10.40
C GLU A 8 -15.82 0.18 10.09
N SER A 9 -15.30 -0.19 8.92
CA SER A 9 -15.08 -1.59 8.56
C SER A 9 -13.82 -2.13 9.22
N ASP A 10 -13.89 -3.36 9.72
CA ASP A 10 -12.74 -4.12 10.20
C ASP A 10 -11.93 -4.75 9.05
N ASN A 11 -12.46 -4.72 7.83
CA ASN A 11 -11.83 -5.29 6.63
C ASN A 11 -10.97 -4.27 5.87
N VAL A 12 -10.30 -3.35 6.58
CA VAL A 12 -9.41 -2.35 6.00
C VAL A 12 -7.96 -2.68 6.33
N GLU A 13 -7.14 -2.82 5.28
CA GLU A 13 -5.70 -2.97 5.38
C GLU A 13 -5.02 -1.64 5.02
N ASP A 14 -4.50 -0.93 6.01
CA ASP A 14 -3.73 0.30 5.76
C ASP A 14 -2.27 -0.04 5.44
N ARG A 15 -1.93 0.08 4.17
CA ARG A 15 -0.58 -0.17 3.63
C ARG A 15 0.11 1.11 3.14
N ARG A 16 -0.38 2.27 3.50
CA ARG A 16 0.17 3.58 3.08
C ARG A 16 1.61 3.81 3.52
N SER A 17 2.03 3.19 4.62
CA SER A 17 3.42 3.24 5.10
C SER A 17 4.36 2.28 4.37
N GLN A 18 3.81 1.32 3.60
CA GLN A 18 4.59 0.36 2.84
C GLN A 18 4.80 0.91 1.43
N SER A 19 5.96 1.45 1.14
CA SER A 19 6.35 1.73 -0.24
C SER A 19 6.42 0.41 -1.00
N GLY A 20 5.70 0.30 -2.11
CA GLY A 20 5.65 -0.90 -2.96
C GLY A 20 6.93 -1.18 -3.72
N GLY A 21 8.09 -1.04 -3.06
CA GLY A 21 9.33 -1.59 -3.59
C GLY A 21 9.28 -3.11 -3.55
N PRO A 22 9.92 -3.80 -4.51
CA PRO A 22 10.07 -5.23 -4.43
C PRO A 22 10.71 -5.55 -3.07
N SER A 23 9.98 -6.24 -2.20
CA SER A 23 10.53 -6.84 -1.00
C SER A 23 11.58 -7.85 -1.50
N MET A 24 12.81 -7.40 -1.57
CA MET A 24 13.95 -8.27 -1.74
C MET A 24 13.98 -9.11 -0.48
N GLY A 25 13.34 -10.28 -0.56
CA GLY A 25 13.23 -11.24 0.52
C GLY A 25 14.59 -11.40 1.15
N GLY A 26 14.68 -11.24 2.47
CA GLY A 26 15.91 -11.36 3.26
C GLY A 26 16.53 -12.76 3.16
N GLY A 27 17.06 -13.08 1.98
CA GLY A 27 18.04 -14.12 1.80
C GLY A 27 19.37 -13.54 2.27
N GLY A 28 19.81 -13.91 3.47
CA GLY A 28 21.13 -13.56 3.98
C GLY A 28 22.18 -13.87 2.91
N PHE A 29 22.79 -12.87 2.37
CA PHE A 29 23.90 -13.00 1.43
C PHE A 29 25.06 -13.65 2.20
N ARG A 30 25.18 -14.98 2.09
CA ARG A 30 26.35 -15.69 2.59
C ARG A 30 27.51 -15.30 1.68
N LEU A 31 28.39 -14.46 2.19
CA LEU A 31 29.66 -14.15 1.53
C LEU A 31 30.36 -15.44 1.17
N PRO A 32 30.67 -15.71 -0.10
CA PRO A 32 31.45 -16.87 -0.50
C PRO A 32 32.84 -16.73 0.10
N ARG A 33 33.21 -17.67 0.99
CA ARG A 33 34.59 -17.82 1.46
C ARG A 33 35.45 -18.29 0.30
N GLY A 34 36.15 -17.34 -0.38
CA GLY A 34 37.01 -17.65 -1.50
C GLY A 34 37.44 -16.38 -2.25
N LYS A 35 38.10 -16.56 -3.38
CA LYS A 35 38.60 -15.47 -4.24
C LYS A 35 37.49 -14.45 -4.62
N GLY A 36 36.22 -14.87 -4.63
CA GLY A 36 35.08 -13.99 -4.87
C GLY A 36 34.80 -12.98 -3.75
N GLY A 37 35.11 -13.32 -2.49
CA GLY A 37 34.97 -12.40 -1.37
C GLY A 37 35.93 -11.22 -1.44
N LEU A 38 37.13 -11.46 -1.95
CA LEU A 38 38.15 -10.43 -2.11
C LEU A 38 37.78 -9.44 -3.23
N VAL A 39 37.20 -9.92 -4.31
CA VAL A 39 36.66 -9.06 -5.38
C VAL A 39 35.55 -8.17 -4.87
N LEU A 40 34.65 -8.71 -4.07
CA LEU A 40 33.52 -7.96 -3.48
C LEU A 40 34.03 -6.87 -2.51
N LEU A 41 35.07 -7.16 -1.75
CA LEU A 41 35.71 -6.19 -0.85
C LEU A 41 36.34 -5.03 -1.66
N VAL A 42 37.01 -5.32 -2.75
CA VAL A 42 37.57 -4.30 -3.64
C VAL A 42 36.47 -3.41 -4.23
N ILE A 43 35.35 -4.00 -4.66
CA ILE A 43 34.22 -3.25 -5.19
C ILE A 43 33.65 -2.30 -4.15
N VAL A 44 33.52 -2.75 -2.90
CA VAL A 44 33.02 -1.90 -1.80
C VAL A 44 33.96 -0.74 -1.49
N VAL A 45 35.28 -0.99 -1.46
CA VAL A 45 36.28 0.05 -1.23
C VAL A 45 36.25 1.09 -2.37
N VAL A 46 36.15 0.65 -3.60
CA VAL A 46 36.04 1.55 -4.76
C VAL A 46 34.74 2.35 -4.71
N ALA A 47 33.60 1.72 -4.38
CA ALA A 47 32.33 2.40 -4.26
C ALA A 47 32.34 3.45 -3.13
N SER A 48 32.98 3.15 -2.00
CA SER A 48 33.18 4.12 -0.90
C SER A 48 34.00 5.32 -1.34
N TYR A 49 35.00 5.12 -2.20
CA TYR A 49 35.79 6.22 -2.76
C TYR A 49 34.95 7.16 -3.64
N TYR A 50 33.94 6.64 -4.32
CA TYR A 50 32.98 7.43 -5.10
C TYR A 50 31.78 7.93 -4.31
N GLY A 51 31.81 7.79 -2.97
CA GLY A 51 30.75 8.31 -2.08
C GLY A 51 29.53 7.40 -1.91
N VAL A 52 29.62 6.16 -2.38
CA VAL A 52 28.58 5.14 -2.17
C VAL A 52 29.00 4.25 -1.00
N ASP A 53 28.35 4.39 0.15
CA ASP A 53 28.65 3.60 1.35
C ASP A 53 27.97 2.23 1.28
N LEU A 54 28.72 1.21 0.90
CA LEU A 54 28.30 -0.19 0.87
C LEU A 54 28.84 -1.00 2.06
N THR A 55 29.39 -0.33 3.07
CA THR A 55 30.06 -0.98 4.21
C THR A 55 29.07 -1.85 5.01
N GLY A 56 27.81 -1.44 5.08
CA GLY A 56 26.75 -2.20 5.73
C GLY A 56 26.48 -3.57 5.09
N MET A 57 26.75 -3.72 3.80
CA MET A 57 26.64 -5.01 3.10
C MET A 57 27.69 -6.03 3.51
N LEU A 58 28.87 -5.56 3.96
CA LEU A 58 29.98 -6.42 4.36
C LEU A 58 29.88 -6.90 5.80
N THR A 59 29.33 -6.06 6.68
CA THR A 59 29.32 -6.34 8.13
C THR A 59 28.08 -7.13 8.58
N GLY A 60 27.14 -7.37 7.66
CA GLY A 60 25.87 -8.06 8.00
C GLY A 60 25.01 -7.28 9.01
N GLN A 61 25.44 -6.06 9.33
CA GLN A 61 24.55 -5.14 10.05
C GLN A 61 23.44 -4.72 9.09
N PRO A 62 22.19 -4.70 9.56
CA PRO A 62 21.16 -4.04 8.77
C PRO A 62 21.67 -2.62 8.53
N VAL A 63 21.95 -2.30 7.27
CA VAL A 63 22.12 -0.89 6.87
C VAL A 63 20.92 -0.24 7.49
N SER A 64 21.13 0.65 8.44
CA SER A 64 20.07 1.55 8.86
C SER A 64 19.72 2.28 7.57
N ALA A 65 18.78 1.74 6.84
CA ALA A 65 18.13 2.47 5.78
C ALA A 65 17.85 3.83 6.42
N PRO A 66 18.17 4.95 5.73
CA PRO A 66 17.82 6.25 6.24
C PRO A 66 16.39 6.07 6.72
N SER A 67 16.20 6.18 8.05
CA SER A 67 14.95 5.87 8.72
C SER A 67 13.89 6.38 7.77
N SER A 68 13.16 5.42 7.16
CA SER A 68 11.98 5.79 6.38
C SER A 68 11.25 6.66 7.37
N GLN A 69 11.36 7.97 7.19
CA GLN A 69 10.52 8.91 7.88
C GLN A 69 9.15 8.29 7.62
N GLN A 70 8.60 7.69 8.66
CA GLN A 70 7.20 7.37 8.70
C GLN A 70 6.55 8.63 8.16
N ALA A 71 6.18 8.58 6.88
CA ALA A 71 5.69 9.74 6.17
C ALA A 71 4.58 10.24 7.07
N ALA A 72 4.81 11.42 7.67
CA ALA A 72 3.94 11.94 8.71
C ALA A 72 2.52 11.81 8.18
N VAL A 73 1.72 11.01 8.84
CA VAL A 73 0.38 10.66 8.37
C VAL A 73 -0.35 11.99 8.31
N ASN A 74 -0.70 12.41 7.09
CA ASN A 74 -1.34 13.68 6.88
C ASN A 74 -2.74 13.60 7.49
N PRO A 75 -3.14 14.47 8.44
CA PRO A 75 -4.47 14.42 9.05
C PRO A 75 -5.63 14.38 8.04
N LYS A 76 -5.48 15.02 6.87
CA LYS A 76 -6.45 14.96 5.79
C LYS A 76 -6.56 13.56 5.16
N GLU A 77 -5.43 12.86 5.02
CA GLU A 77 -5.45 11.49 4.53
C GLU A 77 -6.05 10.53 5.56
N ASP A 78 -5.90 10.79 6.86
CA ASP A 78 -6.55 9.99 7.89
C ASP A 78 -8.06 10.19 7.87
N GLU A 79 -8.53 11.40 7.65
CA GLU A 79 -9.95 11.66 7.46
C GLU A 79 -10.50 10.93 6.22
N ALA A 80 -9.78 10.96 5.10
CA ALA A 80 -10.14 10.22 3.89
C ALA A 80 -10.11 8.69 4.10
N ALA A 81 -9.15 8.18 4.88
CA ALA A 81 -9.07 6.76 5.24
C ALA A 81 -10.28 6.33 6.08
N ARG A 82 -10.63 7.11 7.11
CA ARG A 82 -11.82 6.86 7.94
C ARG A 82 -13.10 6.95 7.14
N PHE A 83 -13.23 7.96 6.28
CA PHE A 83 -14.35 8.09 5.36
C PHE A 83 -14.49 6.83 4.49
N SER A 84 -13.40 6.38 3.86
CA SER A 84 -13.37 5.17 3.03
C SER A 84 -13.82 3.94 3.83
N SER A 85 -13.34 3.80 5.07
CA SER A 85 -13.71 2.69 5.95
C SER A 85 -15.21 2.68 6.29
N VAL A 86 -15.80 3.85 6.57
CA VAL A 86 -17.24 3.98 6.86
C VAL A 86 -18.10 3.66 5.64
N ILE A 87 -17.71 4.15 4.46
CA ILE A 87 -18.42 3.83 3.22
C ILE A 87 -18.32 2.35 2.91
N PHE A 88 -17.13 1.76 3.08
CA PHE A 88 -16.92 0.33 2.88
C PHE A 88 -17.79 -0.50 3.83
N ALA A 89 -17.88 -0.14 5.10
CA ALA A 89 -18.77 -0.76 6.07
C ALA A 89 -20.25 -0.70 5.63
N SER A 90 -20.68 0.42 5.07
CA SER A 90 -22.05 0.58 4.57
C SER A 90 -22.33 -0.33 3.36
N THR A 91 -21.32 -0.55 2.50
CA THR A 91 -21.45 -1.52 1.38
C THR A 91 -21.50 -2.95 1.89
N GLU A 92 -20.70 -3.32 2.89
CA GLU A 92 -20.75 -4.64 3.54
C GLU A 92 -22.14 -4.94 4.09
N ASP A 93 -22.73 -4.01 4.82
CA ASP A 93 -24.07 -4.16 5.40
C ASP A 93 -25.14 -4.32 4.32
N THR A 94 -25.06 -3.53 3.25
CA THR A 94 -26.00 -3.57 2.15
C THR A 94 -25.93 -4.89 1.38
N TRP A 95 -24.72 -5.27 0.99
CA TRP A 95 -24.50 -6.51 0.24
C TRP A 95 -24.79 -7.75 1.09
N GLY A 96 -24.43 -7.73 2.38
CA GLY A 96 -24.77 -8.80 3.31
C GLY A 96 -26.29 -9.06 3.35
N GLN A 97 -27.09 -8.00 3.45
CA GLN A 97 -28.55 -8.11 3.43
C GLN A 97 -29.09 -8.60 2.09
N LEU A 98 -28.55 -8.11 0.98
CA LEU A 98 -28.99 -8.50 -0.35
C LEU A 98 -28.68 -9.99 -0.62
N PHE A 99 -27.49 -10.45 -0.30
CA PHE A 99 -27.12 -11.86 -0.46
C PHE A 99 -27.96 -12.77 0.42
N GLN A 100 -28.22 -12.35 1.66
CA GLN A 100 -29.09 -13.09 2.57
C GLN A 100 -30.52 -13.24 1.98
N LYS A 101 -31.08 -12.17 1.41
CA LYS A 101 -32.39 -12.20 0.74
C LYS A 101 -32.40 -13.13 -0.48
N MET A 102 -31.26 -13.29 -1.16
CA MET A 102 -31.09 -14.21 -2.27
C MET A 102 -30.77 -15.65 -1.83
N GLY A 103 -30.73 -15.94 -0.53
CA GLY A 103 -30.35 -17.24 0.00
C GLY A 103 -28.88 -17.60 -0.23
N ARG A 104 -28.02 -16.60 -0.40
CA ARG A 104 -26.57 -16.74 -0.64
C ARG A 104 -25.77 -16.14 0.47
N GLN A 105 -24.53 -16.58 0.61
CA GLN A 105 -23.56 -15.99 1.55
C GLN A 105 -22.72 -14.95 0.84
N TYR A 106 -22.64 -13.75 1.42
CA TYR A 106 -21.75 -12.69 0.97
C TYR A 106 -20.33 -12.93 1.46
N GLN A 107 -19.38 -13.00 0.53
CA GLN A 107 -17.96 -12.99 0.88
C GLN A 107 -17.48 -11.54 0.87
N GLN A 108 -17.17 -11.02 2.06
CA GLN A 108 -16.73 -9.65 2.20
C GLN A 108 -15.32 -9.49 1.60
N PRO A 109 -15.13 -8.56 0.67
CA PRO A 109 -13.80 -8.20 0.19
C PRO A 109 -13.03 -7.43 1.28
N LYS A 110 -11.73 -7.18 1.05
CA LYS A 110 -10.94 -6.29 1.88
C LYS A 110 -10.64 -5.00 1.14
N LEU A 111 -10.61 -3.88 1.86
CA LEU A 111 -10.17 -2.59 1.35
C LEU A 111 -8.69 -2.39 1.68
N VAL A 112 -7.85 -2.16 0.68
CA VAL A 112 -6.43 -1.87 0.84
C VAL A 112 -6.17 -0.41 0.50
N LEU A 113 -5.68 0.34 1.48
CA LEU A 113 -5.20 1.71 1.29
C LEU A 113 -3.71 1.67 0.98
N TYR A 114 -3.29 2.24 -0.15
CA TYR A 114 -1.89 2.23 -0.56
C TYR A 114 -1.43 3.62 -1.05
N ARG A 115 -0.18 3.78 -1.39
CA ARG A 115 0.40 4.98 -2.02
C ARG A 115 1.20 4.64 -3.25
N ASN A 116 1.01 5.44 -4.29
CA ASN A 116 1.72 5.42 -5.57
C ASN A 116 1.56 4.10 -6.32
N GLN A 117 2.10 3.01 -5.79
CA GLN A 117 2.06 1.69 -6.41
C GLN A 117 2.04 0.59 -5.36
N PHE A 118 1.38 -0.51 -5.67
CA PHE A 118 1.25 -1.66 -4.78
C PHE A 118 1.13 -2.96 -5.59
N ASN A 119 1.80 -4.02 -5.12
CA ASN A 119 1.67 -5.35 -5.74
C ASN A 119 0.36 -6.00 -5.30
N THR A 120 -0.46 -6.39 -6.26
CA THR A 120 -1.75 -7.04 -6.05
C THR A 120 -1.78 -8.42 -6.69
N GLY A 121 -2.77 -9.22 -6.38
CA GLY A 121 -3.00 -10.49 -7.08
C GLY A 121 -3.26 -10.35 -8.59
N CYS A 122 -3.62 -9.15 -9.04
CA CYS A 122 -3.87 -8.84 -10.45
C CYS A 122 -2.70 -8.13 -11.14
N GLY A 123 -1.54 -8.02 -10.47
CA GLY A 123 -0.36 -7.32 -10.96
C GLY A 123 -0.08 -6.02 -10.21
N MET A 124 0.73 -5.15 -10.79
CA MET A 124 1.11 -3.88 -10.18
C MET A 124 -0.04 -2.85 -10.30
N GLY A 125 -0.63 -2.50 -9.16
CA GLY A 125 -1.56 -1.37 -9.05
C GLY A 125 -0.80 -0.05 -8.96
N GLN A 126 -1.29 0.97 -9.66
CA GLN A 126 -0.73 2.33 -9.66
C GLN A 126 -1.83 3.35 -9.37
N SER A 127 -1.51 4.41 -8.63
CA SER A 127 -2.46 5.47 -8.27
C SER A 127 -3.15 6.10 -9.48
N ILE A 128 -2.42 6.23 -10.60
CA ILE A 128 -2.95 6.80 -11.85
C ILE A 128 -4.11 5.98 -12.45
N MET A 129 -4.21 4.69 -12.09
CA MET A 129 -5.30 3.82 -12.56
C MET A 129 -6.61 4.11 -11.82
N GLY A 130 -6.55 4.86 -10.71
CA GLY A 130 -7.67 5.06 -9.80
C GLY A 130 -7.98 3.83 -8.94
N PRO A 131 -9.07 3.89 -8.16
CA PRO A 131 -9.52 2.75 -7.37
C PRO A 131 -9.96 1.58 -8.24
N PHE A 132 -9.66 0.36 -7.80
CA PHE A 132 -10.02 -0.86 -8.54
C PHE A 132 -10.26 -2.06 -7.62
N TYR A 133 -11.01 -3.03 -8.13
CA TYR A 133 -11.20 -4.34 -7.50
C TYR A 133 -10.36 -5.39 -8.21
N CYS A 134 -9.65 -6.21 -7.45
CA CYS A 134 -8.89 -7.35 -7.96
C CYS A 134 -9.62 -8.65 -7.60
N PRO A 135 -10.17 -9.39 -8.58
CA PRO A 135 -10.85 -10.65 -8.30
C PRO A 135 -9.91 -11.77 -7.89
N ALA A 136 -8.61 -11.72 -8.24
CA ALA A 136 -7.65 -12.76 -7.91
C ALA A 136 -7.37 -12.85 -6.41
N ASP A 137 -7.44 -11.74 -5.69
CA ASP A 137 -7.24 -11.69 -4.24
C ASP A 137 -8.45 -11.20 -3.45
N SER A 138 -9.55 -10.89 -4.16
CA SER A 138 -10.82 -10.39 -3.59
C SER A 138 -10.65 -9.11 -2.77
N LYS A 139 -9.84 -8.18 -3.28
CA LYS A 139 -9.53 -6.92 -2.60
C LYS A 139 -9.89 -5.71 -3.45
N VAL A 140 -10.33 -4.65 -2.78
CA VAL A 140 -10.50 -3.30 -3.34
C VAL A 140 -9.25 -2.50 -3.00
N TYR A 141 -8.70 -1.82 -3.97
CA TYR A 141 -7.47 -1.02 -3.82
C TYR A 141 -7.77 0.45 -4.09
N ILE A 142 -7.29 1.32 -3.19
CA ILE A 142 -7.42 2.77 -3.36
C ILE A 142 -6.18 3.49 -2.85
N ASP A 143 -5.68 4.43 -3.65
CA ASP A 143 -4.76 5.46 -3.20
C ASP A 143 -5.58 6.71 -2.85
N LEU A 144 -5.44 7.18 -1.61
CA LEU A 144 -6.24 8.30 -1.11
C LEU A 144 -5.93 9.63 -1.82
N SER A 145 -4.75 9.76 -2.46
CA SER A 145 -4.41 10.93 -3.29
C SER A 145 -5.37 11.09 -4.49
N PHE A 146 -6.02 10.00 -4.90
CA PHE A 146 -7.01 10.03 -5.96
C PHE A 146 -8.21 10.94 -5.65
N TYR A 147 -8.58 11.09 -4.38
CA TYR A 147 -9.62 12.05 -3.98
C TYR A 147 -9.26 13.48 -4.32
N ASP A 148 -8.01 13.87 -4.05
CA ASP A 148 -7.52 15.20 -4.37
C ASP A 148 -7.44 15.41 -5.89
N GLU A 149 -7.06 14.38 -6.63
CA GLU A 149 -7.06 14.44 -8.10
C GLU A 149 -8.46 14.61 -8.67
N MET A 150 -9.41 13.83 -8.21
CA MET A 150 -10.82 13.96 -8.61
C MET A 150 -11.37 15.35 -8.35
N LYS A 151 -11.10 15.90 -7.17
CA LYS A 151 -11.56 17.22 -6.79
C LYS A 151 -10.87 18.34 -7.58
N ASN A 152 -9.54 18.29 -7.67
CA ASN A 152 -8.73 19.40 -8.17
C ASN A 152 -8.60 19.39 -9.70
N LYS A 153 -8.53 18.20 -10.33
CA LYS A 153 -8.35 18.06 -11.78
C LYS A 153 -9.66 17.87 -12.53
N LEU A 154 -10.60 17.12 -11.95
CA LEU A 154 -11.84 16.72 -12.63
C LEU A 154 -13.06 17.51 -12.14
N GLY A 155 -12.91 18.37 -11.13
CA GLY A 155 -14.02 19.16 -10.59
C GLY A 155 -15.16 18.32 -10.01
N ALA A 156 -14.88 17.05 -9.69
CA ALA A 156 -15.87 16.17 -9.11
C ALA A 156 -16.28 16.67 -7.72
N GLY A 157 -17.54 16.94 -7.55
CA GLY A 157 -18.12 17.43 -6.31
C GLY A 157 -18.20 16.32 -5.26
N GLY A 158 -17.17 16.21 -4.41
CA GLY A 158 -17.21 15.37 -3.24
C GLY A 158 -16.74 13.92 -3.44
N ASP A 159 -16.75 13.18 -2.36
CA ASP A 159 -16.12 11.87 -2.19
C ASP A 159 -16.98 10.71 -2.71
N LEU A 160 -17.89 10.99 -3.66
CA LEU A 160 -18.85 10.01 -4.19
C LEU A 160 -18.23 8.98 -5.15
N SER A 161 -16.98 9.16 -5.55
CA SER A 161 -16.30 8.26 -6.49
C SER A 161 -16.15 6.82 -5.97
N LEU A 162 -16.13 6.63 -4.65
CA LEU A 162 -16.08 5.30 -4.03
C LEU A 162 -17.37 4.48 -4.18
N ILE A 163 -18.48 5.13 -4.42
CA ILE A 163 -19.78 4.44 -4.52
C ILE A 163 -19.85 3.59 -5.80
N HIS A 164 -19.04 3.91 -6.79
CA HIS A 164 -19.05 3.26 -8.10
C HIS A 164 -17.97 2.18 -8.29
N ILE A 165 -17.18 1.88 -7.26
CA ILE A 165 -16.25 0.76 -7.27
C ILE A 165 -17.02 -0.50 -6.85
#